data_2e070cb1ae039ff0b7a28bf63a0ecd5c
#
_entry.id   2e070cb1ae039ff0b7a28bf63a0ecd5c
#
_cell.length_a   1.000
_cell.length_b   1.000
_cell.length_c   1.000
_cell.angle_alpha   90.00
_cell.angle_beta   90.00
_cell.angle_gamma   90.00
#
_symmetry.space_group_name_H-M   'P 1'
#
loop_
_entity.id
_entity.type
_entity.pdbx_description
1 polymer ?
#
loop_
_entity_poly.entity_id
_entity_poly.type
_entity_poly.pdbx_seq_one_letter_code
_entity_poly.pdbx_strand_id
1 'polypeptide(L)'
;MDRPPLPPFTAETAAQKARGAEDAWNSRDPARVALAYTTDSRWRNRAEFLQGRAAIEAFLTRKWQRELDYRLIKEVWAFHENRIAVRFAYEWHDDSGNWFRSYGNENWEFDEHGLMRLRIASINDLPIAESERRYHWPLGRRPDDHPSLSDLGL
;
A
#
# COMPACT_ATOMS: atom_id res chain seq x y z
N MET A 1 7.96 -15.83 -13.24
CA MET A 1 9.04 -15.44 -12.33
C MET A 1 8.49 -15.31 -10.91
N ASP A 2 9.17 -15.90 -9.97
CA ASP A 2 8.72 -15.90 -8.59
C ASP A 2 9.07 -14.60 -7.88
N ARG A 3 8.18 -14.19 -6.99
CA ARG A 3 8.35 -13.02 -6.12
C ARG A 3 8.13 -13.45 -4.66
N PRO A 4 9.18 -14.00 -4.04
CA PRO A 4 9.08 -14.47 -2.66
C PRO A 4 8.77 -13.33 -1.68
N PRO A 5 8.21 -13.67 -0.49
CA PRO A 5 7.82 -14.99 -0.07
C PRO A 5 6.61 -15.52 -0.81
N LEU A 6 6.55 -16.85 -1.01
CA LEU A 6 5.48 -17.52 -1.73
C LEU A 6 4.40 -18.02 -0.76
N PRO A 7 3.13 -18.12 -1.21
CA PRO A 7 2.11 -18.77 -0.39
C PRO A 7 2.39 -20.28 -0.26
N PRO A 8 1.87 -20.98 0.79
CA PRO A 8 1.03 -20.41 1.85
C PRO A 8 1.84 -19.55 2.83
N PHE A 9 1.22 -18.48 3.30
CA PHE A 9 1.90 -17.53 4.17
C PHE A 9 1.89 -17.97 5.63
N THR A 10 2.94 -17.57 6.35
CA THR A 10 3.04 -17.64 7.81
C THR A 10 2.93 -16.22 8.36
N ALA A 11 2.88 -16.06 9.67
CA ALA A 11 2.89 -14.75 10.30
C ALA A 11 4.11 -13.93 9.84
N GLU A 12 5.28 -14.57 9.79
CA GLU A 12 6.52 -13.93 9.37
C GLU A 12 6.49 -13.53 7.89
N THR A 13 6.09 -14.44 7.01
CA THR A 13 6.11 -14.16 5.57
C THR A 13 5.00 -13.22 5.14
N ALA A 14 3.85 -13.24 5.82
CA ALA A 14 2.80 -12.23 5.62
C ALA A 14 3.32 -10.83 5.98
N ALA A 15 4.04 -10.70 7.10
CA ALA A 15 4.66 -9.43 7.49
C ALA A 15 5.69 -8.97 6.46
N GLN A 16 6.50 -9.88 5.91
CA GLN A 16 7.47 -9.57 4.86
C GLN A 16 6.77 -9.06 3.58
N LYS A 17 5.66 -9.68 3.19
CA LYS A 17 4.85 -9.23 2.04
C LYS A 17 4.29 -7.82 2.27
N ALA A 18 3.76 -7.56 3.46
CA ALA A 18 3.20 -6.25 3.80
C ALA A 18 4.30 -5.17 3.78
N ARG A 19 5.46 -5.46 4.37
CA ARG A 19 6.58 -4.51 4.38
C ARG A 19 7.11 -4.26 2.96
N GLY A 20 7.23 -5.30 2.15
CA GLY A 20 7.65 -5.17 0.76
C GLY A 20 6.70 -4.30 -0.06
N ALA A 21 5.39 -4.48 0.12
CA ALA A 21 4.39 -3.65 -0.53
C ALA A 21 4.48 -2.19 -0.06
N GLU A 22 4.61 -1.96 1.25
CA GLU A 22 4.79 -0.62 1.81
C GLU A 22 6.02 0.06 1.18
N ASP A 23 7.16 -0.63 1.13
CA ASP A 23 8.40 -0.08 0.58
C ASP A 23 8.25 0.27 -0.90
N ALA A 24 7.60 -0.60 -1.69
CA ALA A 24 7.36 -0.35 -3.10
C ALA A 24 6.47 0.88 -3.32
N TRP A 25 5.37 0.98 -2.58
CA TRP A 25 4.47 2.14 -2.70
C TRP A 25 5.12 3.43 -2.22
N ASN A 26 5.93 3.38 -1.16
CA ASN A 26 6.69 4.54 -0.68
C ASN A 26 7.75 5.02 -1.68
N SER A 27 8.14 4.19 -2.65
CA SER A 27 9.02 4.62 -3.74
C SER A 27 8.31 5.58 -4.70
N ARG A 28 6.98 5.55 -4.73
CA ARG A 28 6.14 6.33 -5.65
C ARG A 28 6.51 6.12 -7.11
N ASP A 29 6.94 4.91 -7.43
CA ASP A 29 7.32 4.49 -8.78
C ASP A 29 6.26 3.51 -9.32
N PRO A 30 5.36 3.97 -10.22
CA PRO A 30 4.29 3.12 -10.72
C PRO A 30 4.78 1.85 -11.40
N ALA A 31 5.85 1.93 -12.17
CA ALA A 31 6.39 0.75 -12.87
C ALA A 31 6.93 -0.28 -11.88
N ARG A 32 7.62 0.16 -10.84
CA ARG A 32 8.13 -0.72 -9.77
C ARG A 32 6.99 -1.40 -9.04
N VAL A 33 5.97 -0.65 -8.65
CA VAL A 33 4.81 -1.19 -7.93
C VAL A 33 4.08 -2.23 -8.79
N ALA A 34 3.88 -1.95 -10.07
CA ALA A 34 3.15 -2.83 -10.99
C ALA A 34 3.77 -4.23 -11.09
N LEU A 35 5.08 -4.36 -10.90
CA LEU A 35 5.78 -5.67 -10.97
C LEU A 35 5.34 -6.64 -9.88
N ALA A 36 4.72 -6.17 -8.80
CA ALA A 36 4.23 -7.02 -7.72
C ALA A 36 2.90 -7.72 -8.05
N TYR A 37 2.28 -7.36 -9.17
CA TYR A 37 0.95 -7.81 -9.56
C TYR A 37 1.02 -8.72 -10.78
N THR A 38 0.06 -9.64 -10.90
CA THR A 38 -0.05 -10.46 -12.11
C THR A 38 -0.39 -9.57 -13.31
N THR A 39 -0.09 -10.03 -14.51
CA THR A 39 -0.36 -9.26 -15.73
C THR A 39 -1.85 -8.97 -15.93
N ASP A 40 -2.72 -9.82 -15.38
CA ASP A 40 -4.17 -9.69 -15.43
C ASP A 40 -4.79 -9.33 -14.08
N SER A 41 -3.99 -8.82 -13.15
CA SER A 41 -4.42 -8.49 -11.78
C SER A 41 -5.65 -7.60 -11.77
N ARG A 42 -6.56 -7.88 -10.85
CA ARG A 42 -7.78 -7.07 -10.69
C ARG A 42 -7.74 -6.32 -9.38
N TRP A 43 -8.17 -5.06 -9.44
CA TRP A 43 -8.28 -4.18 -8.30
C TRP A 43 -9.68 -3.59 -8.18
N ARG A 44 -10.14 -3.43 -6.95
CA ARG A 44 -11.05 -2.35 -6.61
C ARG A 44 -10.32 -1.42 -5.64
N ASN A 45 -10.19 -0.17 -6.01
CA ASN A 45 -9.63 0.86 -5.14
C ASN A 45 -10.70 1.91 -4.90
N ARG A 46 -11.21 2.02 -3.68
CA ARG A 46 -12.40 2.83 -3.36
C ARG A 46 -13.56 2.32 -4.21
N ALA A 47 -14.07 3.11 -5.14
CA ALA A 47 -15.13 2.73 -6.07
C ALA A 47 -14.61 2.49 -7.51
N GLU A 48 -13.31 2.56 -7.72
CA GLU A 48 -12.71 2.38 -9.04
C GLU A 48 -12.25 0.94 -9.24
N PHE A 49 -12.61 0.36 -10.38
CA PHE A 49 -12.22 -1.01 -10.76
C PHE A 49 -11.16 -0.95 -11.85
N LEU A 50 -10.08 -1.71 -11.68
CA LEU A 50 -8.96 -1.78 -12.62
C LEU A 50 -8.65 -3.21 -12.98
N GLN A 51 -8.11 -3.42 -14.18
CA GLN A 51 -7.58 -4.72 -14.57
C GLN A 51 -6.31 -4.55 -15.39
N GLY A 52 -5.26 -5.29 -15.00
CA GLY A 52 -3.99 -5.36 -15.70
C GLY A 52 -2.98 -4.32 -15.26
N ARG A 53 -1.72 -4.63 -15.53
CA ARG A 53 -0.59 -3.77 -15.11
C ARG A 53 -0.63 -2.38 -15.72
N ALA A 54 -1.03 -2.25 -16.98
CA ALA A 54 -1.10 -0.94 -17.62
C ALA A 54 -2.09 -0.01 -16.93
N ALA A 55 -3.28 -0.54 -16.54
CA ALA A 55 -4.27 0.22 -15.79
C ALA A 55 -3.76 0.58 -14.40
N ILE A 56 -3.04 -0.33 -13.75
CA ILE A 56 -2.43 -0.11 -12.44
C ILE A 56 -1.39 1.02 -12.51
N GLU A 57 -0.49 0.98 -13.49
CA GLU A 57 0.50 2.04 -13.67
C GLU A 57 -0.14 3.39 -13.93
N ALA A 58 -1.18 3.44 -14.78
CA ALA A 58 -1.90 4.67 -15.07
C ALA A 58 -2.57 5.24 -13.81
N PHE A 59 -3.20 4.37 -13.02
CA PHE A 59 -3.81 4.75 -11.74
C PHE A 59 -2.78 5.34 -10.79
N LEU A 60 -1.65 4.66 -10.60
CA LEU A 60 -0.60 5.09 -9.67
C LEU A 60 0.07 6.38 -10.13
N THR A 61 0.22 6.57 -11.42
CA THR A 61 0.74 7.83 -11.99
C THR A 61 -0.16 8.99 -11.60
N ARG A 62 -1.48 8.86 -11.78
CA ARG A 62 -2.44 9.89 -11.37
C ARG A 62 -2.42 10.11 -9.85
N LYS A 63 -2.33 9.02 -9.09
CA LYS A 63 -2.31 9.09 -7.62
C LYS A 63 -1.18 9.95 -7.12
N TRP A 64 0.05 9.71 -7.56
CA TRP A 64 1.21 10.42 -7.03
C TRP A 64 1.47 11.77 -7.70
N GLN A 65 0.76 12.09 -8.76
CA GLN A 65 0.66 13.48 -9.25
C GLN A 65 -0.22 14.33 -8.34
N ARG A 66 -1.22 13.72 -7.70
CA ARG A 66 -2.17 14.41 -6.80
C ARG A 66 -1.75 14.33 -5.34
N GLU A 67 -1.25 13.19 -4.90
CA GLU A 67 -0.91 12.94 -3.50
C GLU A 67 0.57 13.18 -3.30
N LEU A 68 0.90 14.40 -2.88
CA LEU A 68 2.28 14.87 -2.75
C LEU A 68 2.84 14.52 -1.37
N ASP A 69 4.16 14.35 -1.28
CA ASP A 69 4.89 13.99 -0.06
C ASP A 69 4.31 12.75 0.63
N TYR A 70 3.86 11.80 -0.14
CA TYR A 70 3.18 10.57 0.28
C TYR A 70 4.08 9.68 1.13
N ARG A 71 3.56 9.27 2.29
CA ARG A 71 4.21 8.34 3.22
C ARG A 71 3.16 7.36 3.74
N LEU A 72 3.49 6.08 3.69
CA LEU A 72 2.56 4.98 3.95
C LEU A 72 3.14 4.05 5.01
N ILE A 73 2.27 3.59 5.92
CA ILE A 73 2.56 2.47 6.82
C ILE A 73 1.48 1.42 6.65
N LYS A 74 1.90 0.16 6.46
CA LYS A 74 1.01 -1.01 6.40
C LYS A 74 1.25 -1.92 7.59
N GLU A 75 0.20 -2.66 7.97
CA GLU A 75 0.27 -3.64 9.04
C GLU A 75 -0.65 -4.81 8.71
N VAL A 76 -0.14 -6.04 8.87
CA VAL A 76 -0.95 -7.25 8.66
C VAL A 76 -2.03 -7.32 9.73
N TRP A 77 -3.27 -7.56 9.32
CA TRP A 77 -4.37 -7.82 10.23
C TRP A 77 -4.59 -9.33 10.40
N ALA A 78 -4.61 -10.07 9.30
CA ALA A 78 -4.81 -11.52 9.31
C ALA A 78 -4.28 -12.12 8.00
N PHE A 79 -4.06 -13.42 7.99
CA PHE A 79 -3.65 -14.13 6.77
C PHE A 79 -4.20 -15.55 6.82
N HIS A 80 -4.38 -16.13 5.63
CA HIS A 80 -4.78 -17.52 5.48
C HIS A 80 -4.43 -18.00 4.07
N GLU A 81 -3.64 -19.08 3.97
CA GLU A 81 -3.22 -19.65 2.68
C GLU A 81 -2.52 -18.60 1.80
N ASN A 82 -3.14 -18.23 0.67
CA ASN A 82 -2.60 -17.25 -0.27
C ASN A 82 -3.21 -15.85 -0.10
N ARG A 83 -3.87 -15.59 1.04
CA ARG A 83 -4.56 -14.32 1.30
C ARG A 83 -3.97 -13.60 2.50
N ILE A 84 -3.90 -12.28 2.40
CA ILE A 84 -3.46 -11.41 3.49
C ILE A 84 -4.44 -10.25 3.60
N ALA A 85 -4.97 -10.01 4.80
CA ALA A 85 -5.73 -8.81 5.11
C ALA A 85 -4.79 -7.81 5.78
N VAL A 86 -4.80 -6.58 5.27
CA VAL A 86 -3.88 -5.52 5.68
C VAL A 86 -4.66 -4.27 6.02
N ARG A 87 -4.26 -3.59 7.09
CA ARG A 87 -4.70 -2.23 7.34
C ARG A 87 -3.56 -1.26 7.08
N PHE A 88 -3.88 -0.03 6.72
CA PHE A 88 -2.86 0.97 6.43
C PHE A 88 -3.37 2.38 6.70
N ALA A 89 -2.42 3.30 6.82
CA ALA A 89 -2.70 4.72 6.79
C ALA A 89 -1.57 5.42 6.05
N TYR A 90 -1.89 6.47 5.31
CA TYR A 90 -0.87 7.27 4.65
C TYR A 90 -1.20 8.74 4.78
N GLU A 91 -0.13 9.55 4.81
CA GLU A 91 -0.23 11.00 4.87
C GLU A 91 0.26 11.61 3.57
N TRP A 92 -0.43 12.64 3.12
CA TRP A 92 -0.14 13.33 1.88
C TRP A 92 -0.78 14.71 1.89
N HIS A 93 -0.37 15.55 0.94
CA HIS A 93 -1.03 16.83 0.72
C HIS A 93 -1.32 17.04 -0.76
N ASP A 94 -2.30 17.90 -1.07
CA ASP A 94 -2.58 18.31 -2.43
C ASP A 94 -1.66 19.47 -2.86
N ASP A 95 -1.84 19.96 -4.07
CA ASP A 95 -1.05 21.07 -4.62
C ASP A 95 -1.39 22.44 -4.02
N SER A 96 -2.44 22.51 -3.20
CA SER A 96 -2.81 23.71 -2.45
C SER A 96 -2.34 23.67 -0.99
N GLY A 97 -1.60 22.64 -0.61
CA GLY A 97 -1.06 22.50 0.74
C GLY A 97 -2.06 21.98 1.77
N ASN A 98 -3.16 21.38 1.34
CA ASN A 98 -4.13 20.74 2.23
C ASN A 98 -3.64 19.34 2.58
N TRP A 99 -3.46 19.06 3.87
CA TRP A 99 -2.98 17.77 4.34
C TRP A 99 -4.13 16.81 4.65
N PHE A 100 -3.85 15.53 4.44
CA PHE A 100 -4.79 14.44 4.70
C PHE A 100 -4.06 13.26 5.34
N ARG A 101 -4.80 12.52 6.20
CA ARG A 101 -4.43 11.16 6.58
C ARG A 101 -5.53 10.24 6.06
N SER A 102 -5.13 9.30 5.23
CA SER A 102 -6.07 8.36 4.61
C SER A 102 -5.91 7.01 5.29
N TYR A 103 -7.02 6.49 5.84
CA TYR A 103 -7.09 5.20 6.51
C TYR A 103 -7.69 4.17 5.58
N GLY A 104 -7.07 2.99 5.52
CA GLY A 104 -7.57 1.94 4.65
C GLY A 104 -7.47 0.55 5.21
N ASN A 105 -8.33 -0.31 4.67
CA ASN A 105 -8.27 -1.75 4.85
C ASN A 105 -8.25 -2.37 3.47
N GLU A 106 -7.40 -3.37 3.28
CA GLU A 106 -7.31 -4.03 1.99
C GLU A 106 -7.19 -5.53 2.15
N ASN A 107 -7.70 -6.24 1.16
CA ASN A 107 -7.62 -7.68 1.05
C ASN A 107 -6.77 -8.03 -0.16
N TRP A 108 -5.80 -8.93 0.03
CA TRP A 108 -4.88 -9.39 -1.00
C TRP A 108 -5.04 -10.86 -1.26
N GLU A 109 -4.97 -11.24 -2.53
CA GLU A 109 -4.87 -12.64 -2.92
C GLU A 109 -3.72 -12.80 -3.91
N PHE A 110 -2.88 -13.83 -3.70
CA PHE A 110 -1.66 -14.05 -4.49
C PHE A 110 -1.80 -15.32 -5.32
N ASP A 111 -1.06 -15.38 -6.43
CA ASP A 111 -0.87 -16.60 -7.17
C ASP A 111 0.27 -17.44 -6.57
N GLU A 112 0.55 -18.60 -7.16
CA GLU A 112 1.61 -19.52 -6.71
C GLU A 112 3.03 -18.95 -6.84
N HIS A 113 3.19 -17.91 -7.65
CA HIS A 113 4.47 -17.24 -7.87
C HIS A 113 4.70 -16.06 -6.94
N GLY A 114 3.77 -15.80 -6.03
CA GLY A 114 3.87 -14.68 -5.10
C GLY A 114 3.50 -13.33 -5.69
N LEU A 115 2.85 -13.31 -6.85
CA LEU A 115 2.32 -12.09 -7.45
C LEU A 115 0.87 -11.90 -7.01
N MET A 116 0.49 -10.66 -6.72
CA MET A 116 -0.86 -10.33 -6.28
C MET A 116 -1.80 -10.31 -7.49
N ARG A 117 -2.84 -11.15 -7.46
CA ARG A 117 -3.82 -11.27 -8.53
C ARG A 117 -5.12 -10.54 -8.25
N LEU A 118 -5.37 -10.21 -6.96
CA LEU A 118 -6.57 -9.49 -6.55
C LEU A 118 -6.24 -8.58 -5.39
N ARG A 119 -6.66 -7.32 -5.49
CA ARG A 119 -6.57 -6.33 -4.43
C ARG A 119 -7.90 -5.61 -4.29
N ILE A 120 -8.43 -5.60 -3.08
CA ILE A 120 -9.69 -4.91 -2.77
C ILE A 120 -9.39 -3.95 -1.63
N ALA A 121 -9.50 -2.65 -1.88
CA ALA A 121 -9.15 -1.62 -0.90
C ALA A 121 -10.28 -0.63 -0.67
N SER A 122 -10.63 -0.44 0.59
CA SER A 122 -11.56 0.59 1.04
C SER A 122 -10.77 1.63 1.83
N ILE A 123 -10.99 2.92 1.54
CA ILE A 123 -10.17 4.01 2.06
C ILE A 123 -11.04 5.18 2.45
N ASN A 124 -10.76 5.77 3.62
CA ASN A 124 -11.39 6.99 4.12
C ASN A 124 -10.34 8.07 4.27
N ASP A 125 -10.62 9.27 3.75
CA ASP A 125 -9.73 10.42 3.89
C ASP A 125 -10.16 11.26 5.08
N LEU A 126 -9.17 11.67 5.89
CA LEU A 126 -9.37 12.61 7.00
C LEU A 126 -8.55 13.87 6.71
N PRO A 127 -9.18 15.03 6.52
CA PRO A 127 -8.42 16.29 6.48
C PRO A 127 -7.75 16.54 7.83
N ILE A 128 -6.47 16.89 7.80
CA ILE A 128 -5.69 17.20 8.99
C ILE A 128 -4.97 18.54 8.81
N ALA A 129 -4.57 19.17 9.92
CA ALA A 129 -3.61 20.27 9.85
C ALA A 129 -2.21 19.69 9.62
N GLU A 130 -1.31 20.46 9.01
CA GLU A 130 0.08 20.03 8.83
C GLU A 130 0.72 19.69 10.18
N SER A 131 0.37 20.43 11.24
CA SER A 131 0.87 20.18 12.59
C SER A 131 0.38 18.85 13.20
N GLU A 132 -0.63 18.22 12.60
CA GLU A 132 -1.17 16.94 13.06
C GLU A 132 -0.51 15.74 12.39
N ARG A 133 0.47 15.97 11.50
CA ARG A 133 1.23 14.90 10.86
C ARG A 133 1.95 14.03 11.88
N ARG A 134 1.95 12.74 11.62
CA ARG A 134 2.59 11.73 12.47
C ARG A 134 3.77 11.04 11.77
N TYR A 135 3.89 11.19 10.45
CA TYR A 135 4.90 10.53 9.62
C TYR A 135 6.01 11.52 9.29
N HIS A 136 7.16 11.34 9.95
CA HIS A 136 8.24 12.31 9.94
C HIS A 136 9.58 11.76 9.43
N TRP A 137 9.55 10.72 8.57
CA TRP A 137 10.79 10.27 7.92
C TRP A 137 10.96 10.98 6.57
N PRO A 138 12.19 11.06 6.04
CA PRO A 138 12.42 11.54 4.68
C PRO A 138 11.65 10.70 3.67
N LEU A 139 11.28 11.28 2.53
CA LEU A 139 10.52 10.55 1.51
C LEU A 139 11.23 9.26 1.12
N GLY A 140 10.43 8.24 0.81
CA GLY A 140 10.90 6.92 0.47
C GLY A 140 10.61 5.91 1.56
N ARG A 141 11.47 4.93 1.69
CA ARG A 141 11.30 3.81 2.62
C ARG A 141 11.25 4.28 4.06
N ARG A 142 10.24 3.81 4.81
CA ARG A 142 10.15 4.08 6.25
C ARG A 142 11.35 3.44 6.97
N PRO A 143 12.06 4.16 7.86
CA PRO A 143 13.11 3.57 8.68
C PRO A 143 12.59 2.42 9.55
N ASP A 144 13.43 1.41 9.79
CA ASP A 144 13.03 0.24 10.57
C ASP A 144 12.66 0.57 12.02
N ASP A 145 13.23 1.63 12.58
CA ASP A 145 12.97 2.08 13.94
C ASP A 145 11.80 3.07 14.05
N HIS A 146 11.17 3.43 12.93
CA HIS A 146 9.98 4.29 12.97
C HIS A 146 8.79 3.52 13.54
N PRO A 147 7.97 4.14 14.41
CA PRO A 147 6.80 3.48 14.97
C PRO A 147 5.86 2.89 13.92
N SER A 148 5.22 1.77 14.25
CA SER A 148 4.17 1.14 13.44
C SER A 148 2.83 1.85 13.63
N LEU A 149 1.82 1.45 12.85
CA LEU A 149 0.45 1.95 13.05
C LEU A 149 -0.04 1.70 14.47
N SER A 150 0.16 0.48 14.98
CA SER A 150 -0.25 0.13 16.34
C SER A 150 0.47 0.98 17.38
N ASP A 151 1.77 1.21 17.20
CA ASP A 151 2.56 2.07 18.10
C ASP A 151 2.04 3.51 18.12
N LEU A 152 1.58 4.01 16.97
CA LEU A 152 1.04 5.36 16.84
C LEU A 152 -0.41 5.48 17.27
N GLY A 153 -1.10 4.36 17.51
CA GLY A 153 -2.52 4.35 17.83
C GLY A 153 -3.41 4.71 16.66
N LEU A 154 -2.94 4.44 15.46
CA LEU A 154 -3.66 4.75 14.23
C LEU A 154 -4.41 3.55 13.66
#